data_e4a8d9a24471ec82d6a62fc3423e4e3c
#
_entry.id   e4a8d9a24471ec82d6a62fc3423e4e3c
#
_cell.length_a   1.000
_cell.length_b   1.000
_cell.length_c   1.000
_cell.angle_alpha   90.00
_cell.angle_beta   90.00
_cell.angle_gamma   90.00
#
_symmetry.space_group_name_H-M   'P 1'
#
loop_
_entity.id
_entity.type
_entity.pdbx_description
1 polymer ?
#
loop_
_entity_poly.entity_id
_entity_poly.type
_entity_poly.pdbx_seq_one_letter_code
_entity_poly.pdbx_strand_id
1 'polypeptide(L)'
;MENIFSEIIENGGSTPCRKVNEIASRFPERVAFRDKRFGIWSEISYQSFWDQAQWVGCALNYFGVDRFDKAAVHSENRPEWIIADIGIQSIRAITVGLYPTNPPSEVKY
;
A
#
# COMPACT_ATOMS: atom_id res chain seq x y z
N MET A 1 19.58 1.29 9.13
CA MET A 1 18.53 0.74 8.28
C MET A 1 18.60 -0.77 8.12
N GLU A 2 19.78 -1.34 7.92
CA GLU A 2 19.96 -2.80 7.87
C GLU A 2 19.45 -3.52 9.12
N ASN A 3 19.66 -2.96 10.30
CA ASN A 3 19.22 -3.55 11.56
C ASN A 3 17.69 -3.67 11.66
N ILE A 4 16.95 -2.74 11.06
CA ILE A 4 15.49 -2.78 11.06
C ILE A 4 14.98 -3.95 10.23
N PHE A 5 15.54 -4.14 9.05
CA PHE A 5 15.16 -5.24 8.18
C PHE A 5 15.50 -6.59 8.80
N SER A 6 16.66 -6.70 9.43
CA SER A 6 17.07 -7.92 10.12
C SER A 6 16.11 -8.26 11.26
N GLU A 7 15.72 -7.28 12.08
CA GLU A 7 14.77 -7.47 13.16
C GLU A 7 13.40 -7.93 12.65
N ILE A 8 12.91 -7.31 11.56
CA ILE A 8 11.62 -7.65 10.95
C ILE A 8 11.63 -9.09 10.45
N ILE A 9 12.71 -9.49 9.81
CA ILE A 9 12.89 -10.86 9.31
C ILE A 9 12.97 -11.85 10.46
N GLU A 10 13.77 -11.56 11.48
CA GLU A 10 13.95 -12.42 12.66
C GLU A 10 12.63 -12.63 13.42
N ASN A 11 11.78 -11.61 13.46
CA ASN A 11 10.47 -11.68 14.11
C ASN A 11 9.38 -12.27 13.19
N GLY A 12 9.75 -12.83 12.04
CA GLY A 12 8.81 -13.41 11.10
C GLY A 12 7.96 -12.39 10.37
N GLY A 13 8.34 -11.10 10.47
CA GLY A 13 7.59 -9.99 9.88
C GLY A 13 8.02 -9.67 8.45
N SER A 14 7.98 -10.66 7.55
CA SER A 14 8.43 -10.48 6.17
C SER A 14 7.38 -9.91 5.23
N THR A 15 6.14 -9.72 5.65
CA THR A 15 5.09 -9.16 4.80
C THR A 15 5.29 -7.66 4.60
N PRO A 16 4.95 -7.11 3.40
CA PRO A 16 5.06 -5.67 3.16
C PRO A 16 4.29 -4.82 4.18
N CYS A 17 3.10 -5.24 4.58
CA CYS A 17 2.30 -4.52 5.57
C CYS A 17 3.01 -4.42 6.92
N ARG A 18 3.62 -5.50 7.38
CA ARG A 18 4.38 -5.49 8.64
C ARG A 18 5.59 -4.59 8.56
N LYS A 19 6.29 -4.59 7.44
CA LYS A 19 7.44 -3.71 7.23
C LYS A 19 7.04 -2.25 7.25
N VAL A 20 5.96 -1.89 6.59
CA VAL A 20 5.46 -0.51 6.58
C VAL A 20 5.05 -0.09 7.99
N ASN A 21 4.32 -0.93 8.70
CA ASN A 21 3.91 -0.65 10.08
C ASN A 21 5.12 -0.45 10.99
N GLU A 22 6.12 -1.30 10.89
CA GLU A 22 7.32 -1.21 11.69
C GLU A 22 8.09 0.08 11.43
N ILE A 23 8.27 0.42 10.16
CA ILE A 23 8.96 1.67 9.78
C ILE A 23 8.16 2.89 10.24
N ALA A 24 6.85 2.87 10.08
CA ALA A 24 5.97 3.96 10.52
C ALA A 24 6.03 4.15 12.04
N SER A 25 6.15 3.05 12.80
CA SER A 25 6.27 3.10 14.26
C SER A 25 7.59 3.71 14.70
N ARG A 26 8.69 3.40 14.01
CA ARG A 26 10.02 3.87 14.39
C ARG A 26 10.38 5.22 13.81
N PHE A 27 9.94 5.49 12.60
CA PHE A 27 10.31 6.70 11.85
C PHE A 27 9.08 7.36 11.22
N PRO A 28 8.09 7.77 12.03
CA PRO A 28 6.80 8.24 11.50
C PRO A 28 6.92 9.47 10.61
N GLU A 29 7.90 10.32 10.86
CA GLU A 29 8.05 11.58 10.14
C GLU A 29 8.93 11.48 8.89
N ARG A 30 9.57 10.34 8.65
CA ARG A 30 10.37 10.17 7.44
C ARG A 30 9.49 10.10 6.21
N VAL A 31 10.02 10.64 5.11
CA VAL A 31 9.32 10.67 3.83
C VAL A 31 9.28 9.27 3.21
N ALA A 32 8.09 8.77 2.96
CA ALA A 32 7.88 7.52 2.23
C ALA A 32 7.78 7.77 0.73
N PHE A 33 7.07 8.82 0.33
CA PHE A 33 6.86 9.18 -1.07
C PHE A 33 7.04 10.66 -1.29
N ARG A 34 7.54 10.99 -2.48
CA ARG A 34 7.50 12.34 -3.02
C ARG A 34 6.72 12.29 -4.32
N ASP A 35 5.81 13.22 -4.49
CA ASP A 35 4.97 13.32 -5.67
C ASP A 35 4.95 14.77 -6.16
N LYS A 36 4.96 14.94 -7.47
CA LYS A 36 4.92 16.26 -8.06
C LYS A 36 3.62 16.42 -8.84
N ARG A 37 2.78 17.33 -8.37
CA ARG A 37 1.52 17.66 -9.02
C ARG A 37 1.43 19.16 -9.26
N PHE A 38 1.04 19.55 -10.47
CA PHE A 38 0.91 20.95 -10.84
C PHE A 38 2.18 21.77 -10.58
N GLY A 39 3.34 21.13 -10.80
CA GLY A 39 4.64 21.78 -10.57
C GLY A 39 5.07 21.86 -9.11
N ILE A 40 4.28 21.37 -8.18
CA ILE A 40 4.56 21.44 -6.74
C ILE A 40 4.91 20.04 -6.22
N TRP A 41 6.05 19.93 -5.53
CA TRP A 41 6.44 18.71 -4.84
C TRP A 41 5.68 18.59 -3.52
N SER A 42 5.11 17.43 -3.28
CA SER A 42 4.51 17.08 -1.99
C SER A 42 5.16 15.82 -1.45
N GLU A 43 5.16 15.69 -0.14
CA GLU A 43 5.76 14.56 0.55
C GLU A 43 4.71 13.85 1.39
N ILE A 44 4.78 12.52 1.41
CA ILE A 44 3.93 11.68 2.26
C ILE A 44 4.85 10.97 3.24
N SER A 45 4.64 11.18 4.53
CA SER A 45 5.41 10.51 5.58
C SER A 45 5.01 9.04 5.71
N TYR A 46 5.86 8.24 6.36
CA TYR A 46 5.51 6.83 6.65
C TYR A 46 4.28 6.72 7.53
N GLN A 47 4.09 7.62 8.48
CA GLN A 47 2.89 7.62 9.31
C GLN A 47 1.63 7.87 8.48
N SER A 48 1.67 8.87 7.61
CA SER A 48 0.55 9.19 6.73
C SER A 48 0.28 8.04 5.74
N PHE A 49 1.33 7.45 5.19
CA PHE A 49 1.23 6.28 4.32
C PHE A 49 0.51 5.13 5.02
N TRP A 50 0.94 4.79 6.23
CA TRP A 50 0.35 3.69 6.99
C TRP A 50 -1.10 3.98 7.36
N ASP A 51 -1.40 5.20 7.80
CA ASP A 51 -2.76 5.61 8.14
C ASP A 51 -3.70 5.51 6.94
N GLN A 52 -3.27 6.01 5.78
CA GLN A 52 -4.07 5.94 4.56
C GLN A 52 -4.27 4.50 4.10
N ALA A 53 -3.24 3.66 4.20
CA ALA A 53 -3.37 2.24 3.87
C ALA A 53 -4.38 1.53 4.77
N GLN A 54 -4.37 1.82 6.07
CA GLN A 54 -5.35 1.27 7.01
C GLN A 54 -6.77 1.73 6.67
N TRP A 55 -6.95 3.00 6.31
CA TRP A 55 -8.26 3.51 5.91
C TRP A 55 -8.78 2.80 4.67
N VAL A 56 -7.93 2.56 3.69
CA VAL A 56 -8.29 1.79 2.49
C VAL A 56 -8.71 0.36 2.87
N GLY A 57 -7.93 -0.30 3.71
CA GLY A 57 -8.25 -1.65 4.17
C GLY A 57 -9.60 -1.71 4.91
N CYS A 58 -9.83 -0.77 5.82
CA CYS A 58 -11.10 -0.69 6.54
C CYS A 58 -12.28 -0.43 5.61
N ALA A 59 -12.12 0.47 4.64
CA ALA A 59 -13.17 0.78 3.67
C ALA A 59 -13.52 -0.44 2.81
N LEU A 60 -12.52 -1.15 2.33
CA LEU A 60 -12.72 -2.35 1.53
C LEU A 60 -13.44 -3.45 2.34
N ASN A 61 -13.04 -3.63 3.59
CA ASN A 61 -13.69 -4.59 4.47
C ASN A 61 -15.16 -4.21 4.72
N TYR A 62 -15.43 -2.92 4.88
CA TYR A 62 -16.80 -2.41 5.01
C TYR A 62 -17.66 -2.75 3.80
N PHE A 63 -17.09 -2.69 2.60
CA PHE A 63 -17.79 -3.03 1.35
C PHE A 63 -17.83 -4.54 1.05
N GLY A 64 -17.36 -5.37 1.95
CA GLY A 64 -17.49 -6.82 1.82
C GLY A 64 -16.27 -7.54 1.27
N VAL A 65 -15.16 -6.85 1.05
CA VAL A 65 -13.90 -7.50 0.66
C VAL A 65 -13.31 -8.19 1.89
N ASP A 66 -13.06 -9.47 1.79
CA ASP A 66 -12.61 -10.30 2.90
C ASP A 66 -11.30 -11.00 2.55
N ARG A 67 -10.80 -11.77 3.51
CA ARG A 67 -9.58 -12.57 3.38
C ARG A 67 -9.60 -13.42 2.12
N PHE A 68 -8.50 -13.37 1.36
CA PHE A 68 -8.31 -14.08 0.08
C PHE A 68 -9.16 -13.59 -1.08
N ASP A 69 -10.03 -12.61 -0.88
CA ASP A 69 -10.69 -11.93 -2.00
C ASP A 69 -9.67 -11.18 -2.84
N LYS A 70 -10.00 -10.95 -4.09
CA LYS A 70 -9.14 -10.24 -5.03
C LYS A 70 -9.65 -8.82 -5.21
N ALA A 71 -8.75 -7.85 -5.14
CA ALA A 71 -9.05 -6.46 -5.42
C ALA A 71 -8.10 -5.96 -6.50
N ALA A 72 -8.66 -5.42 -7.58
CA ALA A 72 -7.87 -4.92 -8.69
C ALA A 72 -7.54 -3.45 -8.51
N VAL A 73 -6.31 -3.09 -8.84
CA VAL A 73 -5.88 -1.69 -8.89
C VAL A 73 -5.55 -1.35 -10.34
N HIS A 74 -6.36 -0.46 -10.91
CA HIS A 74 -6.21 -0.01 -12.29
C HIS A 74 -5.84 1.47 -12.30
N SER A 75 -4.55 1.75 -12.29
CA SER A 75 -4.05 3.12 -12.15
C SER A 75 -2.62 3.22 -12.67
N GLU A 76 -2.19 4.44 -12.96
CA GLU A 76 -0.80 4.77 -13.23
C GLU A 76 0.05 4.62 -11.96
N ASN A 77 1.37 4.65 -12.12
CA ASN A 77 2.30 4.63 -11.00
C ASN A 77 2.20 5.92 -10.19
N ARG A 78 1.48 5.85 -9.09
CA ARG A 78 1.21 6.96 -8.17
C ARG A 78 1.35 6.45 -6.74
N PRO A 79 1.59 7.34 -5.76
CA PRO A 79 1.58 6.92 -4.36
C PRO A 79 0.30 6.20 -3.95
N GLU A 80 -0.83 6.62 -4.47
CA GLU A 80 -2.14 6.01 -4.20
C GLU A 80 -2.19 4.53 -4.61
N TRP A 81 -1.46 4.13 -5.65
CA TRP A 81 -1.39 2.74 -6.08
C TRP A 81 -0.77 1.88 -4.98
N ILE A 82 0.35 2.33 -4.42
CA ILE A 82 1.05 1.60 -3.36
C ILE A 82 0.27 1.65 -2.06
N ILE A 83 -0.35 2.77 -1.75
CA ILE A 83 -1.23 2.91 -0.58
C ILE A 83 -2.38 1.91 -0.68
N ALA A 84 -3.03 1.81 -1.84
CA ALA A 84 -4.09 0.85 -2.08
C ALA A 84 -3.60 -0.59 -1.95
N ASP A 85 -2.44 -0.90 -2.51
CA ASP A 85 -1.83 -2.23 -2.44
C ASP A 85 -1.60 -2.66 -0.99
N ILE A 86 -0.97 -1.81 -0.18
CA ILE A 86 -0.75 -2.10 1.24
C ILE A 86 -2.08 -2.21 1.99
N GLY A 87 -3.06 -1.37 1.67
CA GLY A 87 -4.40 -1.45 2.26
C GLY A 87 -5.09 -2.77 1.96
N ILE A 88 -5.03 -3.24 0.72
CA ILE A 88 -5.59 -4.53 0.32
C ILE A 88 -4.91 -5.67 1.07
N GLN A 89 -3.58 -5.65 1.14
CA GLN A 89 -2.83 -6.68 1.85
C GLN A 89 -3.08 -6.66 3.35
N SER A 90 -3.37 -5.49 3.92
CA SER A 90 -3.61 -5.36 5.37
C SER A 90 -4.83 -6.15 5.85
N ILE A 91 -5.81 -6.36 4.99
CA ILE A 91 -6.99 -7.20 5.27
C ILE A 91 -6.84 -8.63 4.74
N ARG A 92 -5.63 -8.99 4.33
CA ARG A 92 -5.30 -10.31 3.77
C ARG A 92 -6.01 -10.64 2.47
N ALA A 93 -6.43 -9.62 1.73
CA ALA A 93 -6.92 -9.78 0.36
C ALA A 93 -5.73 -9.80 -0.62
N ILE A 94 -6.03 -10.12 -1.86
CA ILE A 94 -5.01 -10.27 -2.90
C ILE A 94 -5.11 -9.09 -3.85
N THR A 95 -4.00 -8.40 -4.05
CA THR A 95 -3.92 -7.29 -5.01
C THR A 95 -3.70 -7.83 -6.42
N VAL A 96 -4.50 -7.35 -7.36
CA VAL A 96 -4.31 -7.61 -8.79
C VAL A 96 -4.01 -6.29 -9.49
N GLY A 97 -2.78 -6.16 -9.99
CA GLY A 97 -2.37 -4.96 -10.72
C GLY A 97 -2.81 -5.01 -12.16
N LEU A 98 -3.39 -3.92 -12.64
CA LEU A 98 -3.78 -3.77 -14.04
C LEU A 98 -3.05 -2.56 -14.62
N TYR A 99 -2.61 -2.69 -15.88
CA TYR A 99 -2.00 -1.56 -16.58
C TYR A 99 -3.06 -0.51 -16.92
N PRO A 100 -2.71 0.79 -16.85
CA PRO A 100 -3.67 1.86 -17.18
C PRO A 100 -4.18 1.77 -18.62
N THR A 101 -3.39 1.15 -19.51
CA THR A 101 -3.71 0.99 -20.92
C THR A 101 -4.49 -0.29 -21.25
N ASN A 102 -4.79 -1.14 -20.27
CA ASN A 102 -5.55 -2.35 -20.54
C ASN A 102 -6.96 -2.02 -21.02
N PRO A 103 -7.39 -2.58 -22.18
CA PRO A 103 -8.75 -2.38 -22.67
C PRO A 103 -9.77 -3.14 -21.80
N PRO A 104 -11.06 -2.74 -21.86
CA PRO A 104 -12.09 -3.38 -21.05
C PRO A 104 -12.17 -4.92 -21.21
N SER A 105 -11.84 -5.43 -22.37
CA SER A 105 -11.83 -6.88 -22.64
C SER A 105 -10.77 -7.61 -21.81
N GLU A 106 -9.61 -6.99 -21.55
CA GLU A 106 -8.56 -7.56 -20.73
C GLU A 106 -8.88 -7.40 -19.25
N VAL A 107 -9.46 -6.28 -18.85
CA VAL A 107 -9.86 -6.03 -17.47
C VAL A 107 -10.94 -7.01 -17.03
N LYS A 108 -11.86 -7.35 -17.92
CA LYS A 108 -12.96 -8.26 -17.65
C LYS A 108 -12.49 -9.71 -17.41
N TYR A 109 -11.39 -10.09 -18.02
CA TYR A 109 -10.81 -11.42 -17.84
C TYR A 109 -10.32 -11.64 -16.41
#